data_5a30147adcdfdd6e9c16e738a7ebd113
#
_entry.id   5a30147adcdfdd6e9c16e738a7ebd113
#
_cell.length_a   1.000
_cell.length_b   1.000
_cell.length_c   1.000
_cell.angle_alpha   90.00
_cell.angle_beta   90.00
_cell.angle_gamma   90.00
#
_symmetry.space_group_name_H-M   'P 1'
#
loop_
_entity.id
_entity.type
_entity.pdbx_description
1 polymer ?
#
loop_
_entity_poly.entity_id
_entity_poly.type
_entity_poly.pdbx_seq_one_letter_code
_entity_poly.pdbx_strand_id
1 'polypeptide(L)'
;MSEPISPQQDEFAMRIALDQAHNAWLAGEVPVGAVIMRHGQVIATGYNRPITTHDPTAHAEIVALRHAAQLLENYRLPECELYVTLEPCAMCAMALMHARLKRVVFAAHDPKTGVAGSAFDLFGMRQLNHHTVVSGGVLADPASRLLKEFFAERRAQLKAERDAVKALGGIEEPIPVGLVIEEPPQDG
;
A
#
# COMPACT_ATOMS: atom_id res chain seq x y z
N MET A 1 21.68 -11.12 -19.28
CA MET A 1 21.75 -9.80 -18.64
C MET A 1 20.42 -9.13 -18.93
N SER A 2 19.55 -8.95 -17.92
CA SER A 2 18.29 -8.24 -18.09
C SER A 2 18.62 -6.75 -18.31
N GLU A 3 18.01 -6.14 -19.33
CA GLU A 3 18.13 -4.70 -19.57
C GLU A 3 17.70 -3.90 -18.32
N PRO A 4 18.32 -2.75 -18.07
CA PRO A 4 17.90 -1.88 -16.99
C PRO A 4 16.45 -1.41 -17.28
N ILE A 5 15.58 -1.51 -16.27
CA ILE A 5 14.17 -1.10 -16.39
C ILE A 5 14.15 0.41 -16.65
N SER A 6 13.41 0.80 -17.67
CA SER A 6 13.30 2.21 -18.04
C SER A 6 12.35 2.97 -17.10
N PRO A 7 12.55 4.28 -16.89
CA PRO A 7 11.61 5.11 -16.15
C PRO A 7 10.16 5.02 -16.66
N GLN A 8 9.99 4.82 -17.96
CA GLN A 8 8.67 4.66 -18.59
C GLN A 8 7.97 3.36 -18.14
N GLN A 9 8.73 2.28 -17.94
CA GLN A 9 8.17 1.01 -17.42
C GLN A 9 7.77 1.15 -15.96
N ASP A 10 8.55 1.86 -15.14
CA ASP A 10 8.21 2.14 -13.76
C ASP A 10 6.92 2.97 -13.66
N GLU A 11 6.78 4.02 -14.48
CA GLU A 11 5.54 4.80 -14.53
C GLU A 11 4.35 3.98 -15.01
N PHE A 12 4.51 3.15 -16.02
CA PHE A 12 3.45 2.28 -16.52
C PHE A 12 2.92 1.35 -15.42
N ALA A 13 3.82 0.65 -14.72
CA ALA A 13 3.45 -0.24 -13.64
C ALA A 13 2.81 0.52 -12.46
N MET A 14 3.33 1.71 -12.12
CA MET A 14 2.77 2.52 -11.05
C MET A 14 1.39 3.10 -11.39
N ARG A 15 1.10 3.40 -12.66
CA ARG A 15 -0.26 3.77 -13.08
C ARG A 15 -1.26 2.65 -12.84
N ILE A 16 -0.90 1.40 -13.14
CA ILE A 16 -1.75 0.24 -12.83
C ILE A 16 -1.91 0.08 -11.31
N ALA A 17 -0.87 0.32 -10.52
CA ALA A 17 -0.98 0.32 -9.06
C ALA A 17 -1.93 1.42 -8.56
N LEU A 18 -1.92 2.61 -9.16
CA LEU A 18 -2.87 3.68 -8.87
C LEU A 18 -4.31 3.29 -9.22
N ASP A 19 -4.54 2.59 -10.33
CA ASP A 19 -5.87 2.05 -10.68
C ASP A 19 -6.35 1.06 -9.61
N GLN A 20 -5.45 0.22 -9.09
CA GLN A 20 -5.77 -0.67 -7.95
C GLN A 20 -6.07 0.13 -6.66
N ALA A 21 -5.37 1.23 -6.41
CA ALA A 21 -5.68 2.10 -5.29
C ALA A 21 -7.09 2.72 -5.40
N HIS A 22 -7.54 3.09 -6.60
CA HIS A 22 -8.92 3.52 -6.83
C HIS A 22 -9.93 2.39 -6.55
N ASN A 23 -9.61 1.13 -6.88
CA ASN A 23 -10.47 -0.01 -6.52
C ASN A 23 -10.60 -0.17 -4.99
N ALA A 24 -9.51 0.06 -4.23
CA ALA A 24 -9.57 0.11 -2.78
C ALA A 24 -10.52 1.21 -2.29
N TRP A 25 -10.41 2.43 -2.82
CA TRP A 25 -11.31 3.53 -2.50
C TRP A 25 -12.79 3.17 -2.72
N LEU A 26 -13.11 2.63 -3.90
CA LEU A 26 -14.47 2.20 -4.23
C LEU A 26 -15.01 1.13 -3.27
N ALA A 27 -14.13 0.31 -2.71
CA ALA A 27 -14.47 -0.69 -1.69
C ALA A 27 -14.54 -0.11 -0.26
N GLY A 28 -14.29 1.20 -0.06
CA GLY A 28 -14.26 1.84 1.25
C GLY A 28 -12.97 1.60 2.04
N GLU A 29 -11.94 1.10 1.39
CA GLU A 29 -10.62 0.82 1.97
C GLU A 29 -9.64 1.98 1.73
N VAL A 30 -8.59 2.05 2.55
CA VAL A 30 -7.50 3.02 2.31
C VAL A 30 -6.91 2.80 0.92
N PRO A 31 -6.83 3.84 0.06
CA PRO A 31 -6.48 3.69 -1.36
C PRO A 31 -4.99 3.40 -1.57
N VAL A 32 -4.62 2.15 -1.33
CA VAL A 32 -3.31 1.60 -1.66
C VAL A 32 -3.48 0.47 -2.66
N GLY A 33 -2.71 0.50 -3.72
CA GLY A 33 -2.69 -0.51 -4.76
C GLY A 33 -1.28 -0.99 -5.05
N ALA A 34 -1.17 -2.24 -5.46
CA ALA A 34 0.10 -2.88 -5.79
C ALA A 34 0.01 -3.73 -7.05
N VAL A 35 1.14 -3.82 -7.75
CA VAL A 35 1.31 -4.63 -8.97
C VAL A 35 2.61 -5.42 -8.86
N ILE A 36 2.58 -6.70 -9.23
CA ILE A 36 3.78 -7.50 -9.42
C ILE A 36 4.05 -7.68 -10.92
N MET A 37 5.25 -7.30 -11.30
CA MET A 37 5.78 -7.47 -12.64
C MET A 37 6.80 -8.60 -12.68
N ARG A 38 6.86 -9.32 -13.80
CA ARG A 38 7.93 -10.28 -14.11
C ARG A 38 8.29 -10.14 -15.59
N HIS A 39 9.57 -9.93 -15.88
CA HIS A 39 10.05 -9.76 -17.26
C HIS A 39 9.27 -8.70 -18.07
N GLY A 40 8.94 -7.56 -17.43
CA GLY A 40 8.17 -6.48 -18.07
C GLY A 40 6.68 -6.71 -18.23
N GLN A 41 6.14 -7.83 -17.73
CA GLN A 41 4.71 -8.16 -17.81
C GLN A 41 4.07 -8.12 -16.42
N VAL A 42 2.85 -7.59 -16.34
CA VAL A 42 2.01 -7.66 -15.15
C VAL A 42 1.54 -9.10 -14.95
N ILE A 43 1.86 -9.68 -13.79
CA ILE A 43 1.42 -11.04 -13.45
C ILE A 43 0.39 -11.07 -12.33
N ALA A 44 0.41 -10.10 -11.43
CA ALA A 44 -0.55 -10.03 -10.34
C ALA A 44 -0.79 -8.58 -9.92
N THR A 45 -1.97 -8.33 -9.38
CA THR A 45 -2.37 -7.05 -8.80
C THR A 45 -2.99 -7.27 -7.43
N GLY A 46 -3.02 -6.24 -6.61
CA GLY A 46 -3.68 -6.23 -5.31
C GLY A 46 -4.04 -4.81 -4.90
N TYR A 47 -5.01 -4.70 -4.02
CA TYR A 47 -5.37 -3.46 -3.34
C TYR A 47 -5.73 -3.75 -1.89
N ASN A 48 -5.67 -2.75 -1.04
CA ASN A 48 -6.02 -2.89 0.37
C ASN A 48 -7.43 -3.44 0.54
N ARG A 49 -7.58 -4.46 1.40
CA ARG A 49 -8.86 -5.08 1.75
C ARG A 49 -9.00 -5.50 3.22
N PRO A 50 -8.30 -4.88 4.19
CA PRO A 50 -8.37 -5.33 5.59
C PRO A 50 -9.79 -5.33 6.14
N ILE A 51 -10.58 -4.30 5.84
CA ILE A 51 -11.95 -4.14 6.35
C ILE A 51 -12.88 -5.15 5.67
N THR A 52 -12.87 -5.19 4.35
CA THR A 52 -13.80 -6.01 3.55
C THR A 52 -13.56 -7.51 3.70
N THR A 53 -12.34 -7.94 3.99
CA THR A 53 -11.98 -9.35 4.17
C THR A 53 -11.80 -9.76 5.63
N HIS A 54 -11.90 -8.80 6.58
CA HIS A 54 -11.60 -9.01 8.01
C HIS A 54 -10.22 -9.65 8.24
N ASP A 55 -9.23 -9.26 7.39
CA ASP A 55 -7.86 -9.76 7.45
C ASP A 55 -6.90 -8.57 7.69
N PRO A 56 -6.32 -8.43 8.89
CA PRO A 56 -5.40 -7.32 9.21
C PRO A 56 -4.13 -7.34 8.37
N THR A 57 -3.86 -8.43 7.66
CA THR A 57 -2.69 -8.55 6.79
C THR A 57 -3.01 -8.27 5.31
N ALA A 58 -4.26 -8.02 4.94
CA ALA A 58 -4.69 -7.84 3.56
C ALA A 58 -4.32 -6.46 2.98
N HIS A 59 -3.07 -6.01 3.21
CA HIS A 59 -2.50 -4.86 2.51
C HIS A 59 -2.29 -5.18 1.02
N ALA A 60 -2.28 -4.15 0.18
CA ALA A 60 -2.16 -4.28 -1.27
C ALA A 60 -0.98 -5.18 -1.69
N GLU A 61 0.17 -5.00 -1.05
CA GLU A 61 1.40 -5.76 -1.30
C GLU A 61 1.20 -7.25 -0.99
N ILE A 62 0.59 -7.56 0.17
CA ILE A 62 0.34 -8.95 0.59
C ILE A 62 -0.66 -9.62 -0.35
N VAL A 63 -1.70 -8.90 -0.76
CA VAL A 63 -2.70 -9.40 -1.72
C VAL A 63 -2.05 -9.72 -3.07
N ALA A 64 -1.27 -8.79 -3.63
CA ALA A 64 -0.57 -8.99 -4.88
C ALA A 64 0.47 -10.13 -4.78
N LEU A 65 1.21 -10.19 -3.66
CA LEU A 65 2.24 -11.22 -3.40
C LEU A 65 1.64 -12.63 -3.38
N ARG A 66 0.53 -12.80 -2.64
CA ARG A 66 -0.18 -14.09 -2.57
C ARG A 66 -0.68 -14.53 -3.94
N HIS A 67 -1.26 -13.61 -4.69
CA HIS A 67 -1.74 -13.88 -6.04
C HIS A 67 -0.59 -14.31 -6.97
N ALA A 68 0.52 -13.57 -7.00
CA ALA A 68 1.69 -13.94 -7.79
C ALA A 68 2.28 -15.29 -7.40
N ALA A 69 2.38 -15.57 -6.09
CA ALA A 69 2.91 -16.84 -5.58
C ALA A 69 2.05 -18.04 -6.00
N GLN A 70 0.72 -17.88 -5.99
CA GLN A 70 -0.22 -18.90 -6.48
C GLN A 70 -0.08 -19.13 -7.99
N LEU A 71 -0.02 -18.06 -8.79
CA LEU A 71 0.12 -18.15 -10.25
C LEU A 71 1.44 -18.78 -10.68
N LEU A 72 2.51 -18.51 -9.93
CA LEU A 72 3.84 -19.05 -10.23
C LEU A 72 4.14 -20.37 -9.49
N GLU A 73 3.20 -20.86 -8.69
CA GLU A 73 3.32 -22.07 -7.87
C GLU A 73 4.62 -22.08 -7.03
N ASN A 74 5.03 -20.89 -6.58
CA ASN A 74 6.28 -20.71 -5.84
C ASN A 74 6.16 -19.55 -4.85
N TYR A 75 6.54 -19.77 -3.57
CA TYR A 75 6.60 -18.71 -2.57
C TYR A 75 7.80 -17.78 -2.73
N ARG A 76 8.83 -18.18 -3.49
CA ARG A 76 9.98 -17.35 -3.85
C ARG A 76 9.81 -16.80 -5.25
N LEU A 77 9.93 -15.47 -5.37
CA LEU A 77 9.66 -14.73 -6.59
C LEU A 77 10.88 -13.88 -7.01
N PRO A 78 12.09 -14.48 -7.18
CA PRO A 78 13.35 -13.74 -7.30
C PRO A 78 13.46 -12.86 -8.54
N GLU A 79 12.67 -13.14 -9.59
CA GLU A 79 12.65 -12.35 -10.84
C GLU A 79 11.50 -11.34 -10.89
N CYS A 80 10.74 -11.23 -9.78
CA CYS A 80 9.59 -10.34 -9.72
C CYS A 80 9.97 -8.99 -9.10
N GLU A 81 9.23 -7.98 -9.52
CA GLU A 81 9.30 -6.61 -9.03
C GLU A 81 7.92 -6.19 -8.54
N LEU A 82 7.86 -5.51 -7.41
CA LEU A 82 6.62 -4.97 -6.88
C LEU A 82 6.61 -3.45 -7.05
N TYR A 83 5.48 -2.94 -7.50
CA TYR A 83 5.14 -1.52 -7.52
C TYR A 83 3.97 -1.28 -6.59
N VAL A 84 4.08 -0.30 -5.71
CA VAL A 84 3.05 0.01 -4.70
C VAL A 84 2.89 1.52 -4.54
N THR A 85 1.67 1.99 -4.35
CA THR A 85 1.37 3.43 -4.31
C THR A 85 1.81 4.12 -3.02
N LEU A 86 2.10 3.37 -1.96
CA LEU A 86 2.57 3.87 -0.66
C LEU A 86 3.81 3.08 -0.20
N GLU A 87 4.72 3.75 0.50
CA GLU A 87 5.90 3.11 1.10
C GLU A 87 5.50 1.93 1.98
N PRO A 88 6.11 0.74 1.79
CA PRO A 88 5.73 -0.45 2.55
C PRO A 88 5.97 -0.31 4.05
N CYS A 89 5.02 -0.81 4.84
CA CYS A 89 5.20 -0.97 6.29
C CYS A 89 6.07 -2.20 6.63
N ALA A 90 6.47 -2.36 7.89
CA ALA A 90 7.35 -3.45 8.33
C ALA A 90 6.80 -4.85 8.02
N MET A 91 5.49 -5.07 8.19
CA MET A 91 4.83 -6.34 7.85
C MET A 91 5.02 -6.68 6.36
N CYS A 92 4.70 -5.73 5.48
CA CYS A 92 4.81 -5.93 4.04
C CYS A 92 6.27 -6.08 3.61
N ALA A 93 7.16 -5.22 4.09
CA ALA A 93 8.59 -5.28 3.76
C ALA A 93 9.20 -6.64 4.09
N MET A 94 8.92 -7.19 5.27
CA MET A 94 9.40 -8.53 5.62
C MET A 94 8.81 -9.62 4.72
N ALA A 95 7.52 -9.55 4.38
CA ALA A 95 6.91 -10.51 3.46
C ALA A 95 7.56 -10.46 2.06
N LEU A 96 7.83 -9.26 1.54
CA LEU A 96 8.48 -9.05 0.23
C LEU A 96 9.92 -9.62 0.23
N MET A 97 10.67 -9.43 1.31
CA MET A 97 12.01 -10.02 1.47
C MET A 97 11.97 -11.54 1.63
N HIS A 98 10.97 -12.10 2.33
CA HIS A 98 10.77 -13.55 2.40
C HIS A 98 10.46 -14.14 1.02
N ALA A 99 9.70 -13.45 0.20
CA ALA A 99 9.43 -13.84 -1.19
C ALA A 99 10.63 -13.65 -2.12
N ARG A 100 11.73 -13.03 -1.67
CA ARG A 100 12.94 -12.82 -2.46
C ARG A 100 12.74 -11.92 -3.69
N LEU A 101 11.86 -10.93 -3.59
CA LEU A 101 11.64 -10.01 -4.69
C LEU A 101 12.95 -9.31 -5.09
N LYS A 102 13.13 -9.18 -6.41
CA LYS A 102 14.29 -8.50 -6.99
C LYS A 102 14.29 -7.01 -6.66
N ARG A 103 13.12 -6.37 -6.76
CA ARG A 103 12.96 -4.93 -6.60
C ARG A 103 11.59 -4.55 -6.03
N VAL A 104 11.57 -3.47 -5.25
CA VAL A 104 10.37 -2.80 -4.77
C VAL A 104 10.43 -1.34 -5.18
N VAL A 105 9.38 -0.85 -5.83
CA VAL A 105 9.21 0.55 -6.22
C VAL A 105 7.97 1.09 -5.54
N PHE A 106 8.10 2.19 -4.80
CA PHE A 106 6.95 2.82 -4.19
C PHE A 106 6.74 4.27 -4.68
N ALA A 107 5.50 4.76 -4.60
CA ALA A 107 5.17 6.12 -5.02
C ALA A 107 5.38 7.12 -3.88
N ALA A 108 4.43 7.21 -2.95
CA ALA A 108 4.45 8.15 -1.85
C ALA A 108 5.21 7.62 -0.64
N HIS A 109 5.94 8.49 0.04
CA HIS A 109 6.53 8.18 1.35
C HIS A 109 5.46 8.09 2.44
N ASP A 110 5.69 7.23 3.44
CA ASP A 110 4.88 7.14 4.65
C ASP A 110 5.72 7.48 5.89
N PRO A 111 5.65 8.72 6.39
CA PRO A 111 6.45 9.15 7.55
C PRO A 111 6.12 8.39 8.85
N LYS A 112 4.93 7.76 8.93
CA LYS A 112 4.47 7.09 10.16
C LYS A 112 4.92 5.64 10.25
N THR A 113 4.72 4.87 9.19
CA THR A 113 4.90 3.42 9.20
C THR A 113 5.78 2.90 8.06
N GLY A 114 6.22 3.75 7.15
CA GLY A 114 7.08 3.39 6.03
C GLY A 114 8.48 3.00 6.48
N VAL A 115 8.99 1.89 5.97
CA VAL A 115 10.26 1.31 6.41
C VAL A 115 11.31 1.20 5.30
N ALA A 116 11.16 2.02 4.28
CA ALA A 116 12.14 2.16 3.21
C ALA A 116 12.90 3.51 3.30
N GLY A 117 13.08 4.02 4.51
CA GLY A 117 13.83 5.23 4.80
C GLY A 117 13.01 6.35 5.45
N SER A 118 11.67 6.23 5.58
CA SER A 118 10.84 7.27 6.22
C SER A 118 10.85 7.16 7.74
N ALA A 119 10.19 6.17 8.34
CA ALA A 119 10.22 5.97 9.80
C ALA A 119 11.53 5.31 10.24
N PHE A 120 11.98 4.30 9.50
CA PHE A 120 13.30 3.67 9.60
C PHE A 120 13.61 2.92 8.31
N ASP A 121 14.82 2.34 8.17
CA ASP A 121 15.22 1.60 6.97
C ASP A 121 15.41 0.10 7.29
N LEU A 122 14.34 -0.67 7.06
CA LEU A 122 14.36 -2.12 7.22
C LEU A 122 15.08 -2.82 6.06
N PHE A 123 14.93 -2.30 4.83
CA PHE A 123 15.57 -2.89 3.65
C PHE A 123 17.09 -2.75 3.65
N GLY A 124 17.62 -1.72 4.34
CA GLY A 124 19.05 -1.49 4.52
C GLY A 124 19.70 -2.35 5.62
N MET A 125 18.94 -3.14 6.38
CA MET A 125 19.47 -3.95 7.48
C MET A 125 20.31 -5.12 6.97
N ARG A 126 21.64 -5.04 7.19
CA ARG A 126 22.63 -6.04 6.71
C ARG A 126 22.45 -7.44 7.30
N GLN A 127 21.79 -7.56 8.45
CA GLN A 127 21.54 -8.82 9.15
C GLN A 127 20.47 -9.68 8.45
N LEU A 128 19.70 -9.12 7.55
CA LEU A 128 18.64 -9.84 6.85
C LEU A 128 19.22 -10.72 5.74
N ASN A 129 18.61 -11.89 5.53
CA ASN A 129 19.09 -12.93 4.60
C ASN A 129 18.87 -12.58 3.12
N HIS A 130 18.12 -11.54 2.82
CA HIS A 130 17.85 -11.09 1.45
C HIS A 130 17.83 -9.57 1.40
N HIS A 131 18.40 -9.03 0.34
CA HIS A 131 18.46 -7.60 0.10
C HIS A 131 17.72 -7.28 -1.20
N THR A 132 16.53 -6.71 -1.05
CA THR A 132 15.73 -6.24 -2.17
C THR A 132 16.15 -4.81 -2.53
N VAL A 133 16.33 -4.53 -3.81
CA VAL A 133 16.57 -3.16 -4.27
C VAL A 133 15.30 -2.34 -4.12
N VAL A 134 15.39 -1.18 -3.47
CA VAL A 134 14.23 -0.31 -3.23
C VAL A 134 14.43 1.05 -3.86
N SER A 135 13.38 1.58 -4.48
CA SER A 135 13.35 2.95 -4.99
C SER A 135 11.97 3.57 -4.76
N GLY A 136 11.95 4.86 -4.40
CA GLY A 136 10.73 5.61 -4.13
C GLY A 136 10.56 6.82 -5.03
N GLY A 137 9.36 7.42 -5.02
CA GLY A 137 9.06 8.68 -5.67
C GLY A 137 8.41 8.58 -7.05
N VAL A 138 8.20 7.38 -7.58
CA VAL A 138 7.55 7.20 -8.89
C VAL A 138 6.06 7.53 -8.78
N LEU A 139 5.63 8.62 -9.43
CA LEU A 139 4.27 9.17 -9.34
C LEU A 139 3.83 9.46 -7.88
N ALA A 140 4.74 10.00 -7.05
CA ALA A 140 4.49 10.30 -5.64
C ALA A 140 3.34 11.30 -5.44
N ASP A 141 3.26 12.37 -6.25
CA ASP A 141 2.22 13.39 -6.12
C ASP A 141 0.80 12.85 -6.39
N PRO A 142 0.53 12.09 -7.47
CA PRO A 142 -0.75 11.44 -7.66
C PRO A 142 -1.14 10.52 -6.50
N ALA A 143 -0.22 9.69 -6.02
CA ALA A 143 -0.47 8.77 -4.91
C ALA A 143 -0.78 9.50 -3.60
N SER A 144 0.01 10.52 -3.25
CA SER A 144 -0.20 11.35 -2.06
C SER A 144 -1.53 12.10 -2.11
N ARG A 145 -1.92 12.61 -3.27
CA ARG A 145 -3.18 13.30 -3.47
C ARG A 145 -4.36 12.38 -3.25
N LEU A 146 -4.33 11.17 -3.82
CA LEU A 146 -5.38 10.18 -3.67
C LEU A 146 -5.62 9.84 -2.19
N LEU A 147 -4.56 9.62 -1.42
CA LEU A 147 -4.64 9.37 0.02
C LEU A 147 -5.23 10.56 0.79
N LYS A 148 -4.77 11.79 0.50
CA LYS A 148 -5.27 13.00 1.16
C LYS A 148 -6.76 13.22 0.90
N GLU A 149 -7.21 13.04 -0.33
CA GLU A 149 -8.61 13.18 -0.73
C GLU A 149 -9.50 12.15 -0.03
N PHE A 150 -9.09 10.88 0.00
CA PHE A 150 -9.80 9.81 0.71
C PHE A 150 -9.98 10.14 2.20
N PHE A 151 -8.91 10.50 2.89
CA PHE A 151 -9.00 10.83 4.31
C PHE A 151 -9.81 12.10 4.58
N ALA A 152 -9.77 13.09 3.69
CA ALA A 152 -10.63 14.28 3.80
C ALA A 152 -12.11 13.90 3.66
N GLU A 153 -12.46 13.06 2.69
CA GLU A 153 -13.82 12.56 2.51
C GLU A 153 -14.31 11.76 3.73
N ARG A 154 -13.48 10.83 4.23
CA ARG A 154 -13.84 10.03 5.42
C ARG A 154 -14.07 10.89 6.66
N ARG A 155 -13.25 11.92 6.90
CA ARG A 155 -13.47 12.87 8.01
C ARG A 155 -14.78 13.64 7.86
N ALA A 156 -15.11 14.06 6.64
CA ALA A 156 -16.37 14.76 6.36
C ALA A 156 -17.58 13.85 6.61
N GLN A 157 -17.53 12.60 6.16
CA GLN A 157 -18.58 11.59 6.39
C GLN A 157 -18.80 11.33 7.89
N LEU A 158 -17.72 11.04 8.63
CA LEU A 158 -17.80 10.79 10.08
C LEU A 158 -18.34 12.01 10.85
N LYS A 159 -17.98 13.22 10.43
CA LYS A 159 -18.52 14.45 11.03
C LYS A 159 -20.01 14.56 10.77
N ALA A 160 -20.47 14.34 9.54
CA ALA A 160 -21.88 14.41 9.19
C ALA A 160 -22.72 13.36 9.96
N GLU A 161 -22.20 12.12 10.10
CA GLU A 161 -22.84 11.06 10.89
C GLU A 161 -22.98 11.46 12.36
N ARG A 162 -21.91 11.98 12.98
CA ARG A 162 -21.96 12.46 14.38
C ARG A 162 -22.98 13.60 14.55
N ASP A 163 -22.99 14.56 13.63
CA ASP A 163 -23.90 15.71 13.67
C ASP A 163 -25.36 15.23 13.53
N ALA A 164 -25.62 14.26 12.67
CA ALA A 164 -26.94 13.64 12.50
C ALA A 164 -27.41 12.90 13.78
N VAL A 165 -26.56 12.08 14.40
CA VAL A 165 -26.85 11.38 15.67
C VAL A 165 -27.16 12.39 16.78
N LYS A 166 -26.38 13.46 16.88
CA LYS A 166 -26.59 14.55 17.85
C LYS A 166 -27.93 15.26 17.65
N ALA A 167 -28.32 15.52 16.41
CA ALA A 167 -29.59 16.15 16.06
C ALA A 167 -30.82 15.28 16.43
N LEU A 168 -30.65 13.95 16.42
CA LEU A 168 -31.70 12.98 16.80
C LEU A 168 -31.80 12.71 18.32
N GLY A 169 -31.00 13.43 19.16
CA GLY A 169 -31.00 13.26 20.60
C GLY A 169 -30.42 11.90 21.06
N GLY A 170 -29.68 11.22 20.21
CA GLY A 170 -29.05 9.93 20.50
C GLY A 170 -27.81 10.08 21.41
N ILE A 171 -27.62 9.10 22.29
CA ILE A 171 -26.40 8.93 23.08
C ILE A 171 -25.29 8.54 22.08
N GLU A 172 -24.07 9.13 22.20
CA GLU A 172 -22.92 8.72 21.41
C GLU A 172 -22.63 7.20 21.62
N GLU A 173 -23.05 6.37 20.66
CA GLU A 173 -22.53 5.01 20.64
C GLU A 173 -21.05 5.03 20.24
N PRO A 174 -20.20 4.22 20.87
CA PRO A 174 -18.79 4.14 20.48
C PRO A 174 -18.68 3.72 19.01
N ILE A 175 -17.88 4.47 18.25
CA ILE A 175 -17.59 4.19 16.84
C ILE A 175 -17.15 2.73 16.71
N PRO A 176 -17.70 1.94 15.77
CA PRO A 176 -17.28 0.55 15.57
C PRO A 176 -15.77 0.46 15.40
N VAL A 177 -15.14 -0.44 16.15
CA VAL A 177 -13.69 -0.72 16.10
C VAL A 177 -13.33 -1.16 14.67
N GLY A 178 -12.74 -0.31 13.90
CA GLY A 178 -12.40 -0.50 12.47
C GLY A 178 -12.36 0.82 11.73
N LEU A 179 -12.88 1.88 12.35
CA LEU A 179 -12.95 3.24 11.77
C LEU A 179 -12.15 4.27 12.58
N VAL A 180 -11.25 3.84 13.47
CA VAL A 180 -10.36 4.77 14.18
C VAL A 180 -9.33 5.28 13.19
N ILE A 181 -9.62 6.44 12.61
CA ILE A 181 -8.63 7.21 11.88
C ILE A 181 -7.82 7.95 12.94
N GLU A 182 -6.64 7.46 13.26
CA GLU A 182 -5.70 8.23 14.07
C GLU A 182 -5.37 9.52 13.32
N GLU A 183 -5.62 10.65 13.97
CA GLU A 183 -5.29 11.96 13.42
C GLU A 183 -3.76 12.05 13.18
N PRO A 184 -3.33 12.61 12.05
CA PRO A 184 -1.92 12.95 11.91
C PRO A 184 -1.54 13.94 13.01
N PRO A 185 -0.32 13.85 13.58
CA PRO A 185 0.15 14.84 14.54
C PRO A 185 0.05 16.23 13.89
N GLN A 186 -0.54 17.16 14.64
CA GLN A 186 -0.54 18.56 14.24
C GLN A 186 0.91 19.03 14.40
N ASP A 187 1.52 19.43 13.26
CA ASP A 187 2.85 20.02 13.27
C ASP A 187 2.86 21.22 14.19
N GLY A 188 3.69 21.14 15.24
CA GLY A 188 4.07 22.25 16.11
C GLY A 188 5.34 22.89 15.60
#